data_f4e1bf614807351bdda70d0018eee7a7
#
_entry.id   f4e1bf614807351bdda70d0018eee7a7
#
_cell.length_a   1.000
_cell.length_b   1.000
_cell.length_c   1.000
_cell.angle_alpha   90.00
_cell.angle_beta   90.00
_cell.angle_gamma   90.00
#
_symmetry.space_group_name_H-M   'P 1'
#
loop_
_entity.id
_entity.type
_entity.pdbx_description
1 polymer ?
#
loop_
_entity_poly.entity_id
_entity_poly.type
_entity_poly.pdbx_seq_one_letter_code
_entity_poly.pdbx_strand_id
1 'polypeptide(L)' 'MVTILNHPLITHKLTQMRKKDTKTKDFKQNLDEIAGLMAYEVCRDLPLKSVTVQTPVAECQTYELLNEIVLIPIL' A
#
# COMPACT_ATOMS: atom_id res chain seq x y z
N MET A 1 9.78 6.40 -13.83
CA MET A 1 10.04 4.95 -13.74
C MET A 1 8.73 4.19 -13.61
N VAL A 2 8.59 3.09 -14.31
CA VAL A 2 7.41 2.23 -14.24
C VAL A 2 7.78 0.96 -13.49
N THR A 3 6.96 0.59 -12.50
CA THR A 3 7.14 -0.65 -11.75
C THR A 3 5.99 -1.59 -12.07
N ILE A 4 6.32 -2.80 -12.51
CA ILE A 4 5.33 -3.84 -12.78
C ILE A 4 5.37 -4.82 -11.62
N LEU A 5 4.21 -4.99 -10.96
CA LEU A 5 4.10 -5.91 -9.84
C LEU A 5 3.57 -7.26 -10.29
N ASN A 6 4.34 -8.30 -10.01
CA ASN A 6 3.96 -9.68 -10.32
C ASN A 6 3.88 -10.46 -9.00
N HIS A 7 2.73 -10.34 -8.34
CA HIS A 7 2.51 -10.95 -7.04
C HIS A 7 1.29 -11.87 -7.09
N PRO A 8 1.41 -13.13 -6.63
CA PRO A 8 0.30 -14.10 -6.69
C PRO A 8 -1.00 -13.61 -6.04
N LEU A 9 -0.90 -12.92 -4.92
CA LEU A 9 -2.08 -12.43 -4.21
C LEU A 9 -2.81 -11.34 -5.01
N ILE A 10 -2.06 -10.47 -5.67
CA ILE A 10 -2.64 -9.44 -6.54
C ILE A 10 -3.31 -10.09 -7.74
N THR A 11 -2.66 -11.08 -8.36
CA THR A 11 -3.24 -11.83 -9.47
C THR A 11 -4.54 -12.51 -9.06
N HIS A 12 -4.55 -13.12 -7.89
CA HIS A 12 -5.75 -13.77 -7.35
C HIS A 12 -6.91 -12.77 -7.20
N LYS A 13 -6.64 -11.62 -6.60
CA LYS A 13 -7.65 -10.59 -6.38
C LYS A 13 -8.16 -9.98 -7.68
N LEU A 14 -7.28 -9.77 -8.66
CA LEU A 14 -7.70 -9.33 -9.99
C LEU A 14 -8.62 -10.34 -10.65
N THR A 15 -8.34 -11.63 -10.50
CA THR A 15 -9.18 -12.69 -11.04
C THR A 15 -10.58 -12.63 -10.41
N GLN A 16 -10.66 -12.43 -9.10
CA GLN A 16 -11.96 -12.29 -8.43
C GLN A 16 -12.76 -11.10 -8.97
N MET A 17 -12.08 -9.98 -9.24
CA MET A 17 -12.73 -8.79 -9.80
C MET A 17 -13.23 -9.00 -11.22
N ARG A 18 -12.54 -9.82 -12.01
CA ARG A 18 -12.89 -10.07 -13.40
C ARG A 18 -14.05 -11.04 -13.59
N LYS A 19 -14.45 -11.75 -12.55
CA LYS A 19 -15.57 -12.69 -12.67
C LYS A 19 -16.85 -11.95 -12.97
N LYS A 20 -17.65 -12.51 -13.90
CA LYS A 20 -18.88 -11.90 -14.40
C LYS A 20 -19.90 -11.63 -13.29
N ASP A 21 -19.95 -12.50 -12.31
CA ASP A 21 -20.95 -12.45 -11.23
C ASP A 21 -20.44 -11.76 -9.96
N THR A 22 -19.28 -11.10 -10.01
CA THR A 22 -18.77 -10.35 -8.88
C THR A 22 -19.66 -9.14 -8.59
N LYS A 23 -20.13 -9.04 -7.34
CA LYS A 23 -20.98 -7.94 -6.92
C LYS A 23 -20.16 -6.68 -6.66
N THR A 24 -20.81 -5.52 -6.73
CA THR A 24 -20.15 -4.23 -6.54
C THR A 24 -19.39 -4.13 -5.23
N LYS A 25 -19.94 -4.66 -4.15
CA LYS A 25 -19.28 -4.66 -2.84
C LYS A 25 -17.97 -5.45 -2.88
N ASP A 26 -18.00 -6.64 -3.44
CA ASP A 26 -16.82 -7.50 -3.52
C ASP A 26 -15.78 -6.93 -4.48
N PHE A 27 -16.23 -6.34 -5.58
CA PHE A 27 -15.35 -5.65 -6.52
C PHE A 27 -14.59 -4.52 -5.83
N LYS A 28 -15.29 -3.66 -5.10
CA LYS A 28 -14.68 -2.54 -4.41
C LYS A 28 -13.72 -2.98 -3.31
N GLN A 29 -14.09 -4.00 -2.55
CA GLN A 29 -13.25 -4.54 -1.50
C GLN A 29 -11.93 -5.07 -2.05
N ASN A 30 -11.99 -5.85 -3.13
CA ASN A 30 -10.78 -6.37 -3.78
C ASN A 30 -9.93 -5.24 -4.36
N LEU A 31 -10.55 -4.22 -4.93
CA LEU A 31 -9.83 -3.06 -5.46
C LEU A 31 -9.06 -2.35 -4.34
N ASP A 32 -9.70 -2.11 -3.19
CA ASP A 32 -9.07 -1.46 -2.06
C ASP A 32 -7.89 -2.28 -1.51
N GLU A 33 -8.05 -3.60 -1.44
CA GLU A 33 -6.99 -4.49 -0.99
C GLU A 33 -5.80 -4.51 -1.94
N ILE A 34 -6.05 -4.53 -3.25
CA ILE A 34 -5.00 -4.45 -4.27
C ILE A 34 -4.24 -3.14 -4.15
N ALA A 35 -4.96 -2.03 -4.00
CA ALA A 35 -4.35 -0.72 -3.87
C ALA A 35 -3.39 -0.67 -2.66
N GLY A 36 -3.81 -1.25 -1.53
CA GLY A 36 -2.97 -1.33 -0.34
C GLY A 36 -1.71 -2.17 -0.55
N LEU A 37 -1.86 -3.33 -1.20
CA LEU A 37 -0.71 -4.21 -1.49
C LEU A 37 0.27 -3.56 -2.46
N MET A 38 -0.24 -2.89 -3.49
CA MET A 38 0.60 -2.18 -4.45
C MET A 38 1.35 -1.03 -3.78
N ALA A 39 0.66 -0.26 -2.96
CA ALA A 39 1.29 0.85 -2.23
C ALA A 39 2.42 0.35 -1.33
N TYR A 40 2.21 -0.76 -0.65
CA TYR A 40 3.23 -1.37 0.20
C TYR A 40 4.49 -1.70 -0.59
N GLU A 41 4.36 -2.34 -1.75
CA GLU A 41 5.51 -2.71 -2.58
C GLU A 41 6.19 -1.50 -3.22
N VAL A 42 5.41 -0.57 -3.74
CA VAL A 42 5.95 0.64 -4.38
C VAL A 42 6.71 1.51 -3.37
N CYS A 43 6.27 1.51 -2.12
CA CYS A 43 6.85 2.34 -1.07
C CYS A 43 8.04 1.69 -0.36
N ARG A 44 8.49 0.52 -0.81
CA ARG A 44 9.57 -0.23 -0.16
C ARG A 44 10.84 0.58 0.05
N ASP A 45 11.21 1.40 -0.93
CA ASP A 45 12.48 2.13 -0.93
C ASP A 45 12.33 3.61 -0.55
N LEU A 46 11.26 3.98 0.12
CA LEU A 46 11.06 5.37 0.52
C LEU A 46 12.08 5.79 1.58
N PRO A 47 12.64 7.00 1.46
CA PRO A 47 13.61 7.48 2.44
C PRO A 47 12.95 7.84 3.77
N LEU A 48 13.68 7.59 4.84
CA LEU A 48 13.26 7.88 6.20
C LEU A 48 14.13 8.99 6.78
N LYS A 49 13.60 9.69 7.79
CA LYS A 49 14.36 10.64 8.58
C LYS A 49 14.38 10.19 10.03
N SER A 50 15.50 10.48 10.73
CA SER A 50 15.63 10.19 12.14
C SER A 50 14.83 11.20 12.95
N VAL A 51 14.07 10.74 13.93
CA VAL A 51 13.31 11.59 14.84
C VAL A 51 13.45 11.08 16.26
N THR A 52 13.30 12.00 17.23
CA THR A 52 13.28 11.64 18.64
C THR A 52 11.84 11.67 19.12
N VAL A 53 11.39 10.56 19.70
CA VAL A 53 10.04 10.48 20.25
C VAL A 53 10.10 10.20 21.75
N GLN A 54 9.12 10.75 22.48
CA GLN A 54 8.95 10.49 23.91
C GLN A 54 7.96 9.35 24.06
N THR A 55 8.46 8.23 24.61
CA THR A 55 7.60 7.11 24.96
C THR A 55 7.20 7.22 26.44
N PRO A 56 6.21 6.44 26.91
CA PRO A 56 5.87 6.41 28.34
C PRO A 56 7.03 6.03 29.27
N VAL A 57 8.07 5.39 28.74
CA VAL A 57 9.23 4.92 29.51
C VAL A 57 10.42 5.85 29.39
N ALA A 58 10.74 6.32 28.18
CA ALA A 58 11.93 7.13 27.91
C ALA A 58 11.87 7.73 26.52
N GLU A 59 12.79 8.67 26.23
CA GLU A 59 13.02 9.12 24.86
C GLU A 59 13.65 8.00 24.06
N CYS A 60 13.28 7.92 22.77
CA CYS A 60 13.92 6.97 21.86
C CYS A 60 14.13 7.58 20.48
N GLN A 61 15.18 7.14 19.82
CA GLN A 61 15.44 7.49 18.43
C GLN A 61 14.72 6.50 17.53
N THR A 62 13.97 7.02 16.56
CA THR A 62 13.24 6.20 15.62
C THR A 62 13.23 6.89 14.27
N TYR A 63 12.39 6.43 13.35
CA TYR A 63 12.37 6.90 11.98
C TYR A 63 10.95 7.15 11.50
N GLU A 64 10.81 8.20 10.70
CA GLU A 64 9.57 8.53 10.01
C GLU A 64 9.87 8.73 8.53
N LEU A 65 8.82 8.69 7.71
CA LEU A 65 8.96 8.99 6.29
C LEU A 65 9.49 10.40 6.12
N LEU A 66 10.47 10.57 5.22
CA LEU A 66 11.05 11.88 4.92
C LEU A 66 10.03 12.81 4.28
N ASN A 67 9.19 12.27 3.39
CA ASN A 67 8.21 13.03 2.63
C ASN A 67 6.82 12.41 2.78
N GLU A 68 5.80 13.24 2.58
CA GLU A 68 4.42 12.79 2.52
C GLU A 68 4.17 11.94 1.28
N ILE A 69 3.30 10.94 1.42
CA ILE A 69 2.89 10.09 0.31
C ILE A 69 1.52 10.54 -0.18
N VAL A 70 1.39 10.73 -1.49
CA VAL A 70 0.11 11.02 -2.12
C VAL A 70 -0.19 9.90 -3.11
N LEU A 71 -1.37 9.28 -2.98
CA LEU A 71 -1.83 8.24 -3.89
C LEU A 71 -2.87 8.83 -4.83
N ILE A 72 -2.62 8.70 -6.13
CA ILE A 72 -3.51 9.21 -7.17
C ILE A 72 -3.99 8.03 -8.00
N PRO A 73 -5.23 7.55 -7.77
CA PRO A 73 -5.77 6.49 -8.61
C PRO A 73 -6.18 7.03 -9.97
N ILE A 74 -5.95 6.23 -11.01
CA ILE A 74 -6.38 6.53 -12.37
C ILE A 74 -7.53 5.58 -12.69
N LEU A 75 -8.68 6.16 -12.91
CA LEU A 75 -9.90 5.42 -13.22
C LEU A 75 -10.16 5.35 -14.73
#